data_193fc6c1b76f7d949e5b360d236d1783
#
_entry.id   193fc6c1b76f7d949e5b360d236d1783
#
_cell.length_a   1.000
_cell.length_b   1.000
_cell.length_c   1.000
_cell.angle_alpha   90.00
_cell.angle_beta   90.00
_cell.angle_gamma   90.00
#
_symmetry.space_group_name_H-M   'P 1'
#
loop_
_entity.id
_entity.type
_entity.pdbx_description
1 polymer ?
#
loop_
_entity_poly.entity_id
_entity_poly.type
_entity_poly.pdbx_seq_one_letter_code
_entity_poly.pdbx_strand_id
1 'polypeptide(L)'
;VPAAAGVESDIVDFAAWMRAMMGSRPDVLPQAVLQIAHRPRVGTGRLYGGALRQATADAAYGLGWRSFTYDGHRLEGHSGAVAGYRATMIFEPATRTGVVALWNSDWGFPFRIPFAAIDSYHKREGTRWLDLSELPK
;
A
#
# COMPACT_ATOMS: atom_id res chain seq x y z
N VAL A 1 -5.90 -3.80 21.26
CA VAL A 1 -6.51 -2.48 21.07
C VAL A 1 -7.39 -2.56 19.82
N PRO A 2 -8.75 -2.64 19.95
CA PRO A 2 -9.63 -2.91 18.82
C PRO A 2 -9.48 -1.93 17.65
N ALA A 3 -9.30 -0.64 17.95
CA ALA A 3 -9.14 0.38 16.92
C ALA A 3 -7.83 0.29 16.12
N ALA A 4 -6.83 -0.40 16.63
CA ALA A 4 -5.53 -0.54 15.97
C ALA A 4 -5.40 -1.86 15.18
N ALA A 5 -6.11 -2.93 15.58
CA ALA A 5 -5.92 -4.27 15.03
C ALA A 5 -7.16 -5.17 15.18
N GLY A 6 -8.34 -4.60 15.30
CA GLY A 6 -9.57 -5.34 15.58
C GLY A 6 -10.42 -5.66 14.35
N VAL A 7 -9.97 -5.39 13.13
CA VAL A 7 -10.70 -5.72 11.92
C VAL A 7 -10.18 -7.04 11.37
N GLU A 8 -11.06 -8.01 11.27
CA GLU A 8 -10.85 -9.26 10.52
C GLU A 8 -11.53 -9.12 9.16
N SER A 9 -10.84 -9.50 8.09
CA SER A 9 -11.31 -9.32 6.72
C SER A 9 -10.67 -10.35 5.79
N ASP A 10 -11.23 -10.50 4.62
CA ASP A 10 -10.68 -11.30 3.54
C ASP A 10 -10.20 -10.44 2.36
N ILE A 11 -9.65 -11.09 1.34
CA ILE A 11 -9.08 -10.41 0.17
C ILE A 11 -10.15 -9.68 -0.66
N VAL A 12 -11.38 -10.17 -0.69
CA VAL A 12 -12.48 -9.60 -1.46
C VAL A 12 -12.95 -8.30 -0.81
N ASP A 13 -13.16 -8.33 0.50
CA ASP A 13 -13.57 -7.16 1.27
C ASP A 13 -12.47 -6.10 1.31
N PHE A 14 -11.20 -6.52 1.44
CA PHE A 14 -10.08 -5.59 1.37
C PHE A 14 -9.95 -4.92 -0.01
N ALA A 15 -10.17 -5.65 -1.09
CA ALA A 15 -10.21 -5.07 -2.43
C ALA A 15 -11.40 -4.12 -2.62
N ALA A 16 -12.56 -4.44 -2.04
CA ALA A 16 -13.72 -3.55 -2.03
C ALA A 16 -13.44 -2.26 -1.25
N TRP A 17 -12.82 -2.38 -0.07
CA TRP A 17 -12.36 -1.24 0.73
C TRP A 17 -11.37 -0.36 -0.05
N MET A 18 -10.34 -0.95 -0.66
CA MET A 18 -9.39 -0.22 -1.48
C MET A 18 -10.07 0.56 -2.61
N ARG A 19 -11.02 -0.05 -3.32
CA ARG A 19 -11.80 0.64 -4.36
C ARG A 19 -12.62 1.79 -3.80
N ALA A 20 -13.22 1.62 -2.62
CA ALA A 20 -13.93 2.69 -1.95
C ALA A 20 -13.02 3.87 -1.58
N MET A 21 -11.78 3.58 -1.13
CA MET A 21 -10.76 4.60 -0.88
C MET A 21 -10.33 5.34 -2.16
N MET A 22 -10.49 4.74 -3.32
CA MET A 22 -10.27 5.39 -4.63
C MET A 22 -11.55 6.04 -5.21
N GLY A 23 -12.60 6.19 -4.41
CA GLY A 23 -13.82 6.93 -4.77
C GLY A 23 -14.88 6.11 -5.51
N SER A 24 -14.86 4.77 -5.47
CA SER A 24 -15.90 3.94 -6.10
C SER A 24 -17.23 3.94 -5.35
N ARG A 25 -17.27 4.43 -4.12
CA ARG A 25 -18.45 4.44 -3.26
C ARG A 25 -18.72 5.84 -2.67
N PRO A 26 -19.06 6.83 -3.51
CA PRO A 26 -19.31 8.20 -3.02
C PRO A 26 -20.52 8.32 -2.10
N ASP A 27 -21.43 7.33 -2.14
CA ASP A 27 -22.57 7.18 -1.24
C ASP A 27 -22.16 6.86 0.20
N VAL A 28 -21.05 6.15 0.39
CA VAL A 28 -20.51 5.76 1.71
C VAL A 28 -19.34 6.63 2.11
N LEU A 29 -18.43 6.91 1.17
CA LEU A 29 -17.21 7.70 1.36
C LEU A 29 -17.21 8.90 0.40
N PRO A 30 -17.84 10.02 0.80
CA PRO A 30 -17.83 11.25 0.00
C PRO A 30 -16.42 11.73 -0.29
N GLN A 31 -16.23 12.34 -1.46
CA GLN A 31 -14.91 12.84 -1.91
C GLN A 31 -14.24 13.75 -0.88
N ALA A 32 -15.00 14.56 -0.16
CA ALA A 32 -14.46 15.43 0.89
C ALA A 32 -13.83 14.64 2.04
N VAL A 33 -14.40 13.49 2.40
CA VAL A 33 -13.85 12.59 3.43
C VAL A 33 -12.55 11.96 2.95
N LEU A 34 -12.50 11.50 1.70
CA LEU A 34 -11.30 10.93 1.10
C LEU A 34 -10.16 11.96 1.05
N GLN A 35 -10.45 13.19 0.63
CA GLN A 35 -9.47 14.27 0.63
C GLN A 35 -8.89 14.57 2.02
N ILE A 36 -9.72 14.50 3.05
CA ILE A 36 -9.28 14.70 4.45
C ILE A 36 -8.43 13.52 4.92
N ALA A 37 -8.85 12.29 4.63
CA ALA A 37 -8.17 11.06 5.05
C ALA A 37 -6.77 10.94 4.43
N HIS A 38 -6.66 11.21 3.14
CA HIS A 38 -5.45 11.03 2.34
C HIS A 38 -4.50 12.25 2.39
N ARG A 39 -4.95 13.36 2.94
CA ARG A 39 -4.13 14.57 3.02
C ARG A 39 -2.86 14.30 3.84
N PRO A 40 -1.65 14.50 3.29
CA PRO A 40 -0.41 14.42 4.05
C PRO A 40 -0.41 15.40 5.22
N ARG A 41 -0.04 14.93 6.41
CA ARG A 41 -0.01 15.77 7.63
C ARG A 41 1.36 15.83 8.26
N VAL A 42 2.08 14.70 8.26
CA VAL A 42 3.39 14.60 8.89
C VAL A 42 4.34 13.91 7.94
N GLY A 43 5.46 14.55 7.63
CA GLY A 43 6.54 13.93 6.87
C GLY A 43 7.16 12.80 7.69
N THR A 44 7.33 11.62 7.10
CA THR A 44 7.89 10.45 7.78
C THR A 44 9.34 10.16 7.38
N GLY A 45 9.87 10.90 6.42
CA GLY A 45 11.26 10.83 5.95
C GLY A 45 11.62 9.52 5.25
N ARG A 46 11.27 8.38 5.81
CA ARG A 46 11.60 7.05 5.28
C ARG A 46 10.46 6.09 5.53
N LEU A 47 10.01 5.44 4.45
CA LEU A 47 8.89 4.51 4.51
C LEU A 47 9.35 3.05 4.46
N TYR A 48 10.37 2.76 3.68
CA TYR A 48 10.89 1.43 3.40
C TYR A 48 12.40 1.34 3.63
N GLY A 49 12.92 0.11 3.67
CA GLY A 49 14.34 -0.19 3.68
C GLY A 49 14.88 -0.61 2.31
N GLY A 50 16.19 -0.76 2.20
CA GLY A 50 16.85 -1.32 1.01
C GLY A 50 16.53 -0.57 -0.29
N ALA A 51 16.33 -1.30 -1.37
CA ALA A 51 16.07 -0.75 -2.71
C ALA A 51 14.76 0.06 -2.78
N LEU A 52 13.70 -0.35 -2.07
CA LEU A 52 12.44 0.39 -2.02
C LEU A 52 12.61 1.79 -1.44
N ARG A 53 13.55 1.97 -0.51
CA ARG A 53 13.86 3.29 0.05
C ARG A 53 14.45 4.25 -0.98
N GLN A 54 15.25 3.72 -1.91
CA GLN A 54 15.85 4.52 -2.99
C GLN A 54 14.83 4.86 -4.07
N ALA A 55 13.84 3.98 -4.27
CA ALA A 55 12.79 4.13 -5.27
C ALA A 55 11.61 5.00 -4.79
N THR A 56 11.54 5.36 -3.51
CA THR A 56 10.44 6.13 -2.92
C THR A 56 10.89 7.48 -2.38
N ALA A 57 10.06 8.50 -2.54
CA ALA A 57 10.31 9.87 -2.08
C ALA A 57 9.05 10.46 -1.41
N ASP A 58 9.18 11.64 -0.82
CA ASP A 58 8.08 12.48 -0.30
C ASP A 58 7.14 11.73 0.66
N ALA A 59 7.70 10.85 1.49
CA ALA A 59 6.93 10.03 2.38
C ALA A 59 6.27 10.85 3.51
N ALA A 60 4.96 10.70 3.66
CA ALA A 60 4.17 11.36 4.68
C ALA A 60 3.06 10.44 5.21
N TYR A 61 2.49 10.83 6.34
CA TYR A 61 1.38 10.14 6.98
C TYR A 61 0.16 11.07 7.11
N GLY A 62 -1.01 10.57 6.75
CA GLY A 62 -2.30 11.22 6.89
C GLY A 62 -3.12 10.63 8.02
N LEU A 63 -4.43 10.52 7.84
CA LEU A 63 -5.32 9.85 8.79
C LEU A 63 -5.42 8.35 8.46
N GLY A 64 -4.47 7.58 8.99
CA GLY A 64 -4.37 6.13 8.74
C GLY A 64 -3.75 5.75 7.40
N TRP A 65 -3.35 6.72 6.57
CA TRP A 65 -2.76 6.47 5.26
C TRP A 65 -1.35 7.00 5.17
N ARG A 66 -0.45 6.20 4.63
CA ARG A 66 0.87 6.62 4.17
C ARG A 66 0.75 7.07 2.74
N SER A 67 1.44 8.14 2.40
CA SER A 67 1.51 8.63 1.04
C SER A 67 2.95 8.87 0.65
N PHE A 68 3.33 8.56 -0.58
CA PHE A 68 4.71 8.67 -1.06
C PHE A 68 4.73 8.74 -2.58
N THR A 69 5.84 9.21 -3.13
CA THR A 69 6.10 9.19 -4.58
C THR A 69 6.92 7.95 -4.91
N TYR A 70 6.54 7.24 -5.95
CA TYR A 70 7.25 6.11 -6.53
C TYR A 70 7.32 6.30 -8.04
N ASP A 71 8.51 6.52 -8.57
CA ASP A 71 8.74 6.79 -9.99
C ASP A 71 7.83 7.87 -10.59
N GLY A 72 7.66 8.97 -9.90
CA GLY A 72 6.78 10.07 -10.31
C GLY A 72 5.28 9.84 -10.04
N HIS A 73 4.88 8.64 -9.65
CA HIS A 73 3.49 8.30 -9.32
C HIS A 73 3.22 8.52 -7.82
N ARG A 74 2.15 9.21 -7.50
CA ARG A 74 1.70 9.36 -6.12
C ARG A 74 0.94 8.12 -5.69
N LEU A 75 1.51 7.39 -4.77
CA LEU A 75 0.91 6.20 -4.17
C LEU A 75 0.45 6.47 -2.75
N GLU A 76 -0.56 5.73 -2.35
CA GLU A 76 -1.08 5.69 -1.01
C GLU A 76 -1.24 4.25 -0.54
N GLY A 77 -1.16 4.04 0.78
CA GLY A 77 -1.31 2.71 1.30
C GLY A 77 -1.09 2.60 2.80
N HIS A 78 -1.26 1.40 3.29
CA HIS A 78 -0.90 1.02 4.64
C HIS A 78 -0.51 -0.46 4.69
N SER A 79 0.23 -0.83 5.72
CA SER A 79 0.61 -2.22 5.97
C SER A 79 0.38 -2.54 7.43
N GLY A 80 0.05 -3.78 7.71
CA GLY A 80 -0.18 -4.29 9.06
C GLY A 80 0.49 -5.62 9.30
N ALA A 81 0.66 -5.92 10.60
CA ALA A 81 1.27 -7.15 11.08
C ALA A 81 0.70 -7.51 12.44
N VAL A 82 0.12 -8.69 12.57
CA VAL A 82 -0.41 -9.21 13.83
C VAL A 82 -0.21 -10.72 13.88
N ALA A 83 0.46 -11.20 14.92
CA ALA A 83 0.53 -12.63 15.26
C ALA A 83 0.84 -13.58 14.09
N GLY A 84 1.84 -13.26 13.27
CA GLY A 84 2.23 -14.07 12.10
C GLY A 84 1.41 -13.81 10.84
N TYR A 85 0.40 -12.94 10.89
CA TYR A 85 -0.34 -12.46 9.73
C TYR A 85 0.17 -11.10 9.28
N ARG A 86 0.17 -10.89 7.99
CA ARG A 86 0.62 -9.65 7.35
C ARG A 86 -0.40 -9.20 6.30
N ALA A 87 -0.53 -7.91 6.16
CA ALA A 87 -1.35 -7.29 5.12
C ALA A 87 -0.64 -6.06 4.55
N THR A 88 -0.80 -5.83 3.26
CA THR A 88 -0.43 -4.56 2.64
C THR A 88 -1.46 -4.18 1.60
N MET A 89 -1.74 -2.90 1.52
CA MET A 89 -2.57 -2.28 0.51
C MET A 89 -1.82 -1.06 -0.01
N ILE A 90 -1.58 -1.00 -1.31
CA ILE A 90 -1.00 0.16 -1.99
C ILE A 90 -1.84 0.45 -3.23
N PHE A 91 -2.19 1.71 -3.44
CA PHE A 91 -2.97 2.13 -4.59
C PHE A 91 -2.53 3.49 -5.12
N GLU A 92 -2.81 3.72 -6.38
CA GLU A 92 -2.62 4.98 -7.08
C GLU A 92 -4.00 5.63 -7.33
N PRO A 93 -4.36 6.69 -6.62
CA PRO A 93 -5.66 7.34 -6.78
C PRO A 93 -5.90 7.87 -8.19
N ALA A 94 -4.86 8.34 -8.87
CA ALA A 94 -4.96 8.95 -10.19
C ALA A 94 -5.42 7.96 -11.28
N THR A 95 -4.92 6.73 -11.22
CA THR A 95 -5.27 5.67 -12.18
C THR A 95 -6.37 4.73 -11.66
N ARG A 96 -6.75 4.87 -10.39
CA ARG A 96 -7.66 3.97 -9.67
C ARG A 96 -7.19 2.51 -9.71
N THR A 97 -5.88 2.32 -9.66
CA THR A 97 -5.23 1.02 -9.65
C THR A 97 -4.61 0.75 -8.29
N GLY A 98 -4.63 -0.48 -7.84
CA GLY A 98 -4.01 -0.82 -6.56
C GLY A 98 -3.88 -2.31 -6.35
N VAL A 99 -3.15 -2.67 -5.31
CA VAL A 99 -2.82 -4.04 -4.95
C VAL A 99 -3.06 -4.24 -3.46
N VAL A 100 -3.72 -5.33 -3.14
CA VAL A 100 -3.83 -5.87 -1.79
C VAL A 100 -3.10 -7.20 -1.75
N ALA A 101 -2.27 -7.42 -0.74
CA ALA A 101 -1.66 -8.70 -0.48
C ALA A 101 -1.84 -9.07 1.00
N LEU A 102 -2.27 -10.30 1.24
CA LEU A 102 -2.46 -10.90 2.55
C LEU A 102 -1.61 -12.18 2.62
N TRP A 103 -0.90 -12.38 3.73
CA TRP A 103 -0.14 -13.62 3.93
C TRP A 103 -0.01 -13.97 5.43
N ASN A 104 0.26 -15.24 5.69
CA ASN A 104 0.30 -15.83 7.03
C ASN A 104 1.72 -16.25 7.43
N SER A 105 2.68 -15.38 7.23
CA SER A 105 4.04 -15.59 7.71
C SER A 105 4.68 -14.27 8.12
N ASP A 106 5.74 -14.33 8.93
CA ASP A 106 6.53 -13.16 9.33
C ASP A 106 7.49 -12.66 8.25
N TRP A 107 7.53 -13.34 7.11
CA TRP A 107 8.42 -12.98 6.04
C TRP A 107 8.03 -11.66 5.38
N GLY A 108 8.99 -10.75 5.24
CA GLY A 108 8.76 -9.41 4.71
C GLY A 108 8.79 -9.29 3.17
N PHE A 109 9.18 -10.35 2.46
CA PHE A 109 9.30 -10.32 1.00
C PHE A 109 7.99 -9.95 0.28
N PRO A 110 6.80 -10.45 0.68
CA PRO A 110 5.55 -10.11 0.02
C PRO A 110 5.19 -8.60 0.05
N PHE A 111 5.82 -7.78 0.88
CA PHE A 111 5.67 -6.32 0.81
C PHE A 111 6.15 -5.72 -0.53
N ARG A 112 6.91 -6.46 -1.32
CA ARG A 112 7.38 -6.06 -2.64
C ARG A 112 6.35 -6.33 -3.75
N ILE A 113 5.35 -7.19 -3.51
CA ILE A 113 4.32 -7.55 -4.50
C ILE A 113 3.61 -6.34 -5.09
N PRO A 114 3.14 -5.35 -4.31
CA PRO A 114 2.49 -4.18 -4.87
C PRO A 114 3.37 -3.41 -5.86
N PHE A 115 4.66 -3.28 -5.59
CA PHE A 115 5.59 -2.56 -6.47
C PHE A 115 5.82 -3.31 -7.78
N ALA A 116 5.96 -4.64 -7.73
CA ALA A 116 6.07 -5.46 -8.94
C ALA A 116 4.81 -5.34 -9.81
N ALA A 117 3.64 -5.33 -9.20
CA ALA A 117 2.38 -5.20 -9.92
C ALA A 117 2.18 -3.79 -10.51
N ILE A 118 2.56 -2.74 -9.77
CA ILE A 118 2.52 -1.35 -10.25
C ILE A 118 3.49 -1.16 -11.41
N ASP A 119 4.71 -1.70 -11.31
CA ASP A 119 5.69 -1.66 -12.42
C ASP A 119 5.15 -2.35 -13.66
N SER A 120 4.53 -3.52 -13.50
CA SER A 120 3.89 -4.25 -14.59
C SER A 120 2.75 -3.44 -15.24
N TYR A 121 1.91 -2.80 -14.42
CA TYR A 121 0.82 -1.96 -14.91
C TYR A 121 1.32 -0.76 -15.74
N HIS A 122 2.37 -0.09 -15.26
CA HIS A 122 2.99 1.04 -15.95
C HIS A 122 4.02 0.63 -17.03
N LYS A 123 4.15 -0.68 -17.30
CA LYS A 123 5.10 -1.24 -18.28
C LYS A 123 6.55 -0.81 -18.02
N ARG A 124 6.93 -0.71 -16.76
CA ARG A 124 8.29 -0.38 -16.35
C ARG A 124 9.18 -1.62 -16.46
N GLU A 125 10.34 -1.41 -17.02
CA GLU A 125 11.38 -2.43 -17.07
C GLU A 125 12.48 -2.17 -16.03
N GLY A 126 13.14 -3.20 -15.58
CA GLY A 126 14.42 -3.10 -14.88
C GLY A 126 14.43 -3.47 -13.40
N THR A 127 13.38 -3.28 -12.62
CA THR A 127 13.41 -3.65 -11.20
C THR A 127 12.76 -5.02 -10.96
N ARG A 128 13.55 -5.97 -10.48
CA ARG A 128 13.07 -7.33 -10.17
C ARG A 128 12.71 -7.43 -8.70
N TRP A 129 11.59 -6.79 -8.30
CA TRP A 129 11.13 -6.79 -6.91
C TRP A 129 10.90 -8.19 -6.34
N LEU A 130 10.51 -9.14 -7.18
CA LEU A 130 10.22 -10.52 -6.82
C LEU A 130 11.34 -11.45 -7.29
N ASP A 131 12.59 -11.08 -7.08
CA ASP A 131 13.72 -11.96 -7.36
C ASP A 131 13.71 -13.14 -6.37
N LEU A 132 13.36 -14.31 -6.89
CA LEU A 132 13.27 -15.54 -6.10
C LEU A 132 14.63 -16.06 -5.62
N SER A 133 15.74 -15.53 -6.11
CA SER A 133 17.07 -15.86 -5.62
C SER A 133 17.31 -15.38 -4.18
N GLU A 134 16.51 -14.40 -3.71
CA GLU A 134 16.52 -13.92 -2.32
C GLU A 134 15.67 -14.77 -1.37
N LEU A 135 15.01 -15.85 -1.87
CA LEU A 135 14.26 -16.76 -1.02
C LEU A 135 15.21 -17.55 -0.10
N PRO A 136 14.92 -17.67 1.20
CA PRO A 136 15.65 -18.59 2.05
C PRO A 136 15.49 -20.02 1.49
N LYS A 137 16.63 -20.70 1.35
CA LYS A 137 16.67 -22.11 0.93
C LYS A 137 16.18 -23.00 2.06
#